data_28d37ef642ca7facda42bb678dfc1e95
#
_entry.id   28d37ef642ca7facda42bb678dfc1e95
#
_cell.length_a   1.000
_cell.length_b   1.000
_cell.length_c   1.000
_cell.angle_alpha   90.00
_cell.angle_beta   90.00
_cell.angle_gamma   90.00
#
_symmetry.space_group_name_H-M   'P 1'
#
loop_
_entity.id
_entity.type
_entity.pdbx_description
1 polymer ?
#
loop_
_entity_poly.entity_id
_entity_poly.type
_entity_poly.pdbx_seq_one_letter_code
_entity_poly.pdbx_strand_id
1 'polypeptide(L)'
;MKTVVSLGQIDAIVLTAGASKRLGEPKALVDIHGESLIQILIRKLKGKKLRIIIVTRVELFNEMEKLGEKVVINTNPESGRTGSIQCGIKELESERCLIVPVDRPGFSNATIEKLINLEKTSCPSKNGRGGHPVILSKEDCEKILSSNPSTPLRDIINPVKIEVDDEFLHLNIDFPNDLEKLRKITIEHDL
;
A
#
# COMPACT_ATOMS: atom_id res chain seq x y z
N MET A 1 0.14 -13.59 33.07
CA MET A 1 1.07 -12.78 32.29
C MET A 1 0.86 -13.12 30.82
N LYS A 2 0.27 -12.23 30.02
CA LYS A 2 0.22 -12.43 28.55
C LYS A 2 1.62 -12.13 28.03
N THR A 3 2.28 -13.14 27.47
CA THR A 3 3.55 -12.99 26.76
C THR A 3 3.31 -11.99 25.63
N VAL A 4 3.89 -10.79 25.73
CA VAL A 4 3.97 -9.85 24.61
C VAL A 4 4.96 -10.51 23.65
N VAL A 5 4.43 -11.23 22.65
CA VAL A 5 5.22 -11.64 21.51
C VAL A 5 5.64 -10.35 20.84
N SER A 6 6.94 -10.07 20.83
CA SER A 6 7.49 -9.00 20.00
C SER A 6 7.16 -9.36 18.54
N LEU A 7 6.09 -8.78 18.03
CA LEU A 7 5.77 -8.86 16.61
C LEU A 7 6.96 -8.23 15.89
N GLY A 8 7.73 -9.05 15.17
CA GLY A 8 8.93 -8.61 14.45
C GLY A 8 8.65 -7.40 13.56
N GLN A 9 9.69 -6.70 13.16
CA GLN A 9 9.62 -5.58 12.24
C GLN A 9 8.75 -5.96 11.02
N ILE A 10 7.88 -5.07 10.56
CA ILE A 10 7.02 -5.26 9.39
C ILE A 10 7.48 -4.30 8.31
N ASP A 11 7.57 -4.78 7.09
CA ASP A 11 7.85 -3.97 5.92
C ASP A 11 6.55 -3.48 5.29
N ALA A 12 6.55 -2.26 4.75
CA ALA A 12 5.46 -1.73 3.94
C ALA A 12 5.89 -1.64 2.47
N ILE A 13 5.18 -2.33 1.60
CA ILE A 13 5.39 -2.26 0.14
C ILE A 13 4.42 -1.23 -0.43
N VAL A 14 4.94 -0.09 -0.86
CA VAL A 14 4.15 0.98 -1.50
C VAL A 14 4.21 0.78 -3.00
N LEU A 15 3.04 0.58 -3.63
CA LEU A 15 2.93 0.29 -5.06
C LEU A 15 2.67 1.57 -5.85
N THR A 16 3.64 1.96 -6.70
CA THR A 16 3.56 3.16 -7.56
C THR A 16 3.74 2.87 -9.05
N ALA A 17 3.90 1.58 -9.42
CA ALA A 17 4.19 1.16 -10.79
C ALA A 17 3.01 1.29 -11.78
N GLY A 18 1.81 1.68 -11.31
CA GLY A 18 0.63 1.86 -12.15
C GLY A 18 0.78 2.96 -13.21
N ALA A 19 0.23 2.74 -14.40
CA ALA A 19 0.40 3.63 -15.56
C ALA A 19 -0.29 5.00 -15.46
N SER A 20 -1.22 5.19 -14.52
CA SER A 20 -1.95 6.47 -14.26
C SER A 20 -2.59 7.13 -15.49
N LYS A 21 -2.90 6.36 -16.56
CA LYS A 21 -3.32 6.87 -17.89
C LYS A 21 -4.54 7.80 -17.85
N ARG A 22 -5.49 7.55 -16.93
CA ARG A 22 -6.74 8.32 -16.81
C ARG A 22 -6.58 9.63 -16.04
N LEU A 23 -5.58 9.72 -15.19
CA LEU A 23 -5.29 10.92 -14.42
C LEU A 23 -4.46 11.94 -15.21
N GLY A 24 -3.68 11.49 -16.21
CA GLY A 24 -2.81 12.33 -17.02
C GLY A 24 -1.43 12.61 -16.41
N GLU A 25 -1.24 12.30 -15.14
CA GLU A 25 0.02 12.42 -14.41
C GLU A 25 0.25 11.24 -13.46
N PRO A 26 1.50 10.97 -13.05
CA PRO A 26 1.80 9.88 -12.11
C PRO A 26 1.11 10.11 -10.76
N LYS A 27 0.19 9.21 -10.36
CA LYS A 27 -0.58 9.31 -9.10
C LYS A 27 0.29 9.55 -7.86
N ALA A 28 1.46 8.93 -7.82
CA ALA A 28 2.39 9.08 -6.70
C ALA A 28 2.87 10.53 -6.51
N LEU A 29 2.97 11.30 -7.60
CA LEU A 29 3.55 12.64 -7.62
C LEU A 29 2.51 13.77 -7.57
N VAL A 30 1.22 13.44 -7.58
CA VAL A 30 0.17 14.47 -7.51
C VAL A 30 0.30 15.29 -6.24
N ASP A 31 0.20 16.61 -6.38
CA ASP A 31 0.26 17.54 -5.26
C ASP A 31 -1.04 17.54 -4.45
N ILE A 32 -0.88 17.40 -3.15
CA ILE A 32 -1.94 17.51 -2.14
C ILE A 32 -1.48 18.55 -1.12
N HIS A 33 -1.83 19.80 -1.34
CA HIS A 33 -1.48 20.93 -0.46
C HIS A 33 0.03 21.12 -0.23
N GLY A 34 0.84 20.96 -1.29
CA GLY A 34 2.30 21.16 -1.24
C GLY A 34 3.10 19.91 -0.87
N GLU A 35 2.45 18.77 -0.68
CA GLU A 35 3.09 17.48 -0.44
C GLU A 35 2.60 16.47 -1.48
N SER A 36 3.48 15.63 -2.06
CA SER A 36 3.03 14.61 -3.00
C SER A 36 2.30 13.47 -2.28
N LEU A 37 1.37 12.82 -2.99
CA LEU A 37 0.58 11.72 -2.41
C LEU A 37 1.46 10.62 -1.81
N ILE A 38 2.60 10.30 -2.45
CA ILE A 38 3.52 9.30 -1.91
C ILE A 38 4.21 9.80 -0.64
N GLN A 39 4.56 11.08 -0.52
CA GLN A 39 5.16 11.64 0.69
C GLN A 39 4.20 11.55 1.87
N ILE A 40 2.92 11.84 1.66
CA ILE A 40 1.88 11.68 2.67
C ILE A 40 1.81 10.23 3.17
N LEU A 41 1.80 9.26 2.27
CA LEU A 41 1.77 7.84 2.62
C LEU A 41 3.04 7.41 3.37
N ILE A 42 4.22 7.83 2.91
CA ILE A 42 5.51 7.53 3.58
C ILE A 42 5.49 8.09 5.00
N ARG A 43 5.07 9.33 5.20
CA ARG A 43 4.99 9.97 6.52
C ARG A 43 4.08 9.17 7.48
N LYS A 44 2.91 8.72 7.00
CA LYS A 44 2.00 7.85 7.76
C LYS A 44 2.67 6.54 8.18
N LEU A 45 3.32 5.85 7.26
CA LEU A 45 3.94 4.55 7.50
C LEU A 45 5.16 4.67 8.43
N LYS A 46 6.00 5.71 8.26
CA LYS A 46 7.12 6.02 9.18
C LYS A 46 6.64 6.30 10.60
N GLY A 47 5.52 6.96 10.76
CA GLY A 47 4.90 7.18 12.07
C GLY A 47 4.57 5.88 12.82
N LYS A 48 4.49 4.74 12.12
CA LYS A 48 4.31 3.39 12.68
C LYS A 48 5.61 2.56 12.72
N LYS A 49 6.77 3.18 12.45
CA LYS A 49 8.11 2.55 12.43
C LYS A 49 8.22 1.39 11.43
N LEU A 50 7.48 1.46 10.34
CA LEU A 50 7.57 0.48 9.25
C LEU A 50 8.77 0.82 8.36
N ARG A 51 9.52 -0.21 7.93
CA ARG A 51 10.49 -0.07 6.84
C ARG A 51 9.73 -0.01 5.52
N ILE A 52 10.09 0.92 4.64
CA ILE A 52 9.34 1.18 3.41
C ILE A 52 10.11 0.69 2.19
N ILE A 53 9.41 -0.04 1.33
CA ILE A 53 9.88 -0.50 0.03
C ILE A 53 8.94 0.09 -1.02
N ILE A 54 9.45 0.97 -1.87
CA ILE A 54 8.68 1.58 -2.97
C ILE A 54 8.89 0.73 -4.21
N VAL A 55 7.82 0.14 -4.74
CA VAL A 55 7.87 -0.57 -6.02
C VAL A 55 7.34 0.36 -7.11
N THR A 56 8.20 0.68 -8.06
CA THR A 56 7.93 1.65 -9.10
C THR A 56 8.25 1.11 -10.50
N ARG A 57 7.95 1.88 -11.52
CA ARG A 57 8.41 1.67 -12.90
C ARG A 57 9.64 2.54 -13.19
N VAL A 58 10.38 2.21 -14.25
CA VAL A 58 11.68 2.85 -14.56
C VAL A 58 11.55 4.38 -14.71
N GLU A 59 10.46 4.87 -15.29
CA GLU A 59 10.24 6.30 -15.56
C GLU A 59 10.09 7.15 -14.29
N LEU A 60 9.74 6.53 -13.16
CA LEU A 60 9.56 7.21 -11.89
C LEU A 60 10.70 6.94 -10.90
N PHE A 61 11.69 6.15 -11.27
CA PHE A 61 12.76 5.73 -10.37
C PHE A 61 13.45 6.92 -9.71
N ASN A 62 13.92 7.89 -10.49
CA ASN A 62 14.65 9.04 -9.97
C ASN A 62 13.84 9.89 -8.99
N GLU A 63 12.53 9.99 -9.19
CA GLU A 63 11.65 10.73 -8.27
C GLU A 63 11.43 9.96 -6.97
N MET A 64 11.31 8.63 -7.05
CA MET A 64 11.14 7.78 -5.88
C MET A 64 12.44 7.70 -5.05
N GLU A 65 13.61 7.66 -5.70
CA GLU A 65 14.92 7.60 -5.03
C GLU A 65 15.17 8.84 -4.13
N LYS A 66 14.68 10.02 -4.53
CA LYS A 66 14.77 11.26 -3.75
C LYS A 66 14.05 11.19 -2.38
N LEU A 67 13.15 10.22 -2.20
CA LEU A 67 12.38 10.05 -0.97
C LEU A 67 13.18 9.38 0.15
N GLY A 68 14.38 8.82 -0.16
CA GLY A 68 15.28 8.22 0.81
C GLY A 68 14.85 6.85 1.35
N GLU A 69 13.92 6.18 0.67
CA GLU A 69 13.46 4.83 1.00
C GLU A 69 14.08 3.80 0.03
N LYS A 70 13.94 2.51 0.34
CA LYS A 70 14.32 1.44 -0.60
C LYS A 70 13.41 1.50 -1.82
N VAL A 71 13.99 1.65 -3.01
CA VAL A 71 13.26 1.66 -4.29
C VAL A 71 13.57 0.41 -5.10
N VAL A 72 12.53 -0.19 -5.67
CA VAL A 72 12.59 -1.39 -6.51
C VAL A 72 11.88 -1.12 -7.82
N ILE A 73 12.55 -1.40 -8.93
CA ILE A 73 11.96 -1.25 -10.26
C ILE A 73 11.22 -2.54 -10.64
N ASN A 74 9.93 -2.42 -10.96
CA ASN A 74 9.24 -3.44 -11.71
C ASN A 74 9.47 -3.19 -13.20
N THR A 75 10.25 -4.03 -13.85
CA THR A 75 10.58 -3.92 -15.28
C THR A 75 9.44 -4.37 -16.20
N ASN A 76 8.40 -5.02 -15.64
CA ASN A 76 7.23 -5.48 -16.39
C ASN A 76 5.93 -5.09 -15.66
N PRO A 77 5.62 -3.78 -15.48
CA PRO A 77 4.43 -3.33 -14.75
C PRO A 77 3.11 -3.72 -15.42
N GLU A 78 3.13 -3.99 -16.72
CA GLU A 78 1.94 -4.38 -17.50
C GLU A 78 1.50 -5.84 -17.19
N SER A 79 2.35 -6.66 -16.58
CA SER A 79 1.97 -8.02 -16.14
C SER A 79 0.92 -8.02 -15.01
N GLY A 80 0.73 -6.89 -14.35
CA GLY A 80 -0.29 -6.72 -13.32
C GLY A 80 0.24 -6.38 -11.93
N ARG A 81 -0.69 -6.18 -11.00
CA ARG A 81 -0.36 -5.77 -9.62
C ARG A 81 0.44 -6.85 -8.88
N THR A 82 0.15 -8.11 -9.11
CA THR A 82 0.84 -9.25 -8.47
C THR A 82 2.33 -9.23 -8.78
N GLY A 83 2.74 -8.96 -10.02
CA GLY A 83 4.15 -8.81 -10.39
C GLY A 83 4.85 -7.67 -9.61
N SER A 84 4.16 -6.54 -9.40
CA SER A 84 4.70 -5.46 -8.56
C SER A 84 4.85 -5.89 -7.10
N ILE A 85 3.88 -6.62 -6.54
CA ILE A 85 3.95 -7.14 -5.18
C ILE A 85 5.11 -8.13 -5.05
N GLN A 86 5.30 -9.02 -6.00
CA GLN A 86 6.44 -9.97 -6.03
C GLN A 86 7.80 -9.24 -6.01
N CYS A 87 7.93 -8.13 -6.75
CA CYS A 87 9.15 -7.31 -6.71
C CYS A 87 9.44 -6.80 -5.29
N GLY A 88 8.42 -6.32 -4.59
CA GLY A 88 8.56 -5.83 -3.21
C GLY A 88 8.83 -6.95 -2.20
N ILE A 89 8.14 -8.10 -2.32
CA ILE A 89 8.32 -9.25 -1.40
C ILE A 89 9.76 -9.80 -1.45
N LYS A 90 10.42 -9.77 -2.60
CA LYS A 90 11.83 -10.21 -2.74
C LYS A 90 12.83 -9.37 -1.95
N GLU A 91 12.46 -8.16 -1.54
CA GLU A 91 13.29 -7.21 -0.80
C GLU A 91 12.91 -7.12 0.69
N LEU A 92 12.02 -7.99 1.17
CA LEU A 92 11.62 -7.99 2.57
C LEU A 92 12.79 -8.38 3.48
N GLU A 93 12.88 -7.70 4.62
CA GLU A 93 13.71 -8.10 5.76
C GLU A 93 12.85 -8.76 6.87
N SER A 94 11.53 -8.65 6.73
CA SER A 94 10.54 -9.23 7.64
C SER A 94 9.79 -10.37 6.96
N GLU A 95 9.15 -11.21 7.76
CA GLU A 95 8.32 -12.33 7.24
C GLU A 95 6.92 -11.88 6.78
N ARG A 96 6.49 -10.68 7.19
CA ARG A 96 5.16 -10.12 6.91
C ARG A 96 5.29 -8.73 6.33
N CYS A 97 4.37 -8.36 5.46
CA CYS A 97 4.39 -7.02 4.88
C CYS A 97 3.00 -6.42 4.71
N LEU A 98 2.95 -5.10 4.76
CA LEU A 98 1.75 -4.31 4.46
C LEU A 98 1.79 -3.87 3.00
N ILE A 99 0.79 -4.24 2.20
CA ILE A 99 0.67 -3.80 0.81
C ILE A 99 -0.15 -2.51 0.75
N VAL A 100 0.48 -1.45 0.27
CA VAL A 100 -0.09 -0.10 0.24
C VAL A 100 -0.12 0.43 -1.19
N PRO A 101 -1.22 0.29 -1.95
CA PRO A 101 -1.36 0.94 -3.24
C PRO A 101 -1.45 2.46 -3.08
N VAL A 102 -0.67 3.22 -3.85
CA VAL A 102 -0.63 4.69 -3.76
C VAL A 102 -1.97 5.34 -4.09
N ASP A 103 -2.80 4.68 -4.91
CA ASP A 103 -4.12 5.17 -5.31
C ASP A 103 -5.24 4.92 -4.29
N ARG A 104 -4.93 4.36 -3.12
CA ARG A 104 -5.88 4.01 -2.05
C ARG A 104 -5.52 4.67 -0.71
N PRO A 105 -5.48 6.01 -0.62
CA PRO A 105 -4.95 6.72 0.56
C PRO A 105 -5.92 6.81 1.73
N GLY A 106 -7.19 6.41 1.58
CA GLY A 106 -8.30 6.72 2.50
C GLY A 106 -8.36 5.89 3.79
N PHE A 107 -7.25 5.33 4.26
CA PHE A 107 -7.13 4.60 5.52
C PHE A 107 -6.50 5.47 6.62
N SER A 108 -6.90 5.25 7.87
CA SER A 108 -6.38 5.96 9.03
C SER A 108 -5.14 5.30 9.65
N ASN A 109 -4.46 6.05 10.54
CA ASN A 109 -3.39 5.53 11.37
C ASN A 109 -3.86 4.39 12.30
N ALA A 110 -5.11 4.45 12.78
CA ALA A 110 -5.72 3.41 13.59
C ALA A 110 -5.90 2.10 12.81
N THR A 111 -6.25 2.20 11.53
CA THR A 111 -6.35 1.04 10.64
C THR A 111 -4.99 0.37 10.41
N ILE A 112 -3.91 1.16 10.20
CA ILE A 112 -2.56 0.60 10.12
C ILE A 112 -2.23 -0.15 11.41
N GLU A 113 -2.46 0.46 12.59
CA GLU A 113 -2.19 -0.16 13.89
C GLU A 113 -2.95 -1.47 14.09
N LYS A 114 -4.22 -1.52 13.72
CA LYS A 114 -4.99 -2.76 13.76
C LYS A 114 -4.35 -3.85 12.89
N LEU A 115 -3.99 -3.52 11.66
CA LEU A 115 -3.48 -4.50 10.69
C LEU A 115 -2.10 -5.06 11.07
N ILE A 116 -1.14 -4.20 11.46
CA ILE A 116 0.23 -4.65 11.78
C ILE A 116 0.29 -5.60 12.98
N ASN A 117 -0.73 -5.59 13.83
CA ASN A 117 -0.86 -6.50 14.97
C ASN A 117 -1.50 -7.87 14.61
N LEU A 118 -1.87 -8.10 13.35
CA LEU A 118 -2.49 -9.34 12.90
C LEU A 118 -1.45 -10.27 12.27
N GLU A 119 -1.47 -11.53 12.63
CA GLU A 119 -0.58 -12.56 12.06
C GLU A 119 -1.10 -13.11 10.72
N LYS A 120 -2.43 -13.17 10.57
CA LYS A 120 -3.08 -13.68 9.36
C LYS A 120 -3.22 -12.59 8.32
N THR A 121 -3.13 -12.97 7.06
CA THR A 121 -3.47 -12.07 5.93
C THR A 121 -4.84 -11.46 6.14
N SER A 122 -4.88 -10.13 6.23
CA SER A 122 -6.09 -9.38 6.57
C SER A 122 -6.17 -8.07 5.81
N CYS A 123 -7.38 -7.57 5.61
CA CYS A 123 -7.63 -6.25 5.04
C CYS A 123 -8.69 -5.49 5.85
N PRO A 124 -8.66 -4.15 5.85
CA PRO A 124 -9.75 -3.39 6.44
C PRO A 124 -11.02 -3.58 5.62
N SER A 125 -12.16 -3.50 6.27
CA SER A 125 -13.46 -3.52 5.58
C SER A 125 -14.38 -2.45 6.13
N LYS A 126 -15.29 -1.99 5.27
CA LYS A 126 -16.41 -1.13 5.65
C LYS A 126 -17.65 -1.61 4.93
N ASN A 127 -18.72 -1.84 5.69
CA ASN A 127 -19.98 -2.40 5.19
C ASN A 127 -19.77 -3.72 4.41
N GLY A 128 -18.89 -4.60 4.91
CA GLY A 128 -18.61 -5.91 4.30
C GLY A 128 -17.73 -5.89 3.05
N ARG A 129 -17.38 -4.69 2.53
CA ARG A 129 -16.46 -4.54 1.40
C ARG A 129 -15.03 -4.36 1.90
N GLY A 130 -14.10 -5.23 1.45
CA GLY A 130 -12.68 -5.13 1.75
C GLY A 130 -12.00 -3.93 1.07
N GLY A 131 -10.94 -3.40 1.70
CA GLY A 131 -10.17 -2.26 1.23
C GLY A 131 -8.65 -2.48 1.32
N HIS A 132 -7.92 -1.40 1.33
CA HIS A 132 -6.47 -1.33 1.52
C HIS A 132 -6.13 -0.48 2.74
N PRO A 133 -4.92 -0.69 3.33
CA PRO A 133 -3.86 -1.63 2.98
C PRO A 133 -4.20 -3.10 3.31
N VAL A 134 -3.39 -4.04 2.82
CA VAL A 134 -3.52 -5.47 3.12
C VAL A 134 -2.27 -5.93 3.84
N ILE A 135 -2.40 -6.48 5.07
CA ILE A 135 -1.30 -7.18 5.72
C ILE A 135 -1.21 -8.60 5.17
N LEU A 136 -0.03 -9.02 4.75
CA LEU A 136 0.24 -10.38 4.28
C LEU A 136 0.97 -11.17 5.37
N SER A 137 0.54 -12.41 5.58
CA SER A 137 1.28 -13.41 6.35
C SER A 137 2.48 -13.93 5.52
N LYS A 138 3.44 -14.56 6.19
CA LYS A 138 4.56 -15.25 5.54
C LYS A 138 4.09 -16.25 4.48
N GLU A 139 3.14 -17.09 4.85
CA GLU A 139 2.58 -18.11 3.96
C GLU A 139 2.00 -17.51 2.67
N ASP A 140 1.26 -16.41 2.76
CA ASP A 140 0.66 -15.78 1.58
C ASP A 140 1.69 -14.98 0.78
N CYS A 141 2.76 -14.47 1.39
CA CYS A 141 3.92 -13.95 0.66
C CYS A 141 4.57 -15.04 -0.22
N GLU A 142 4.77 -16.25 0.33
CA GLU A 142 5.31 -17.40 -0.40
C GLU A 142 4.39 -17.84 -1.55
N LYS A 143 3.08 -17.90 -1.33
CA LYS A 143 2.08 -18.20 -2.39
C LYS A 143 2.13 -17.15 -3.52
N ILE A 144 2.22 -15.87 -3.17
CA ILE A 144 2.32 -14.80 -4.16
C ILE A 144 3.61 -14.95 -4.96
N LEU A 145 4.75 -15.19 -4.32
CA LEU A 145 6.04 -15.38 -5.02
C LEU A 145 6.02 -16.52 -6.01
N SER A 146 5.31 -17.61 -5.71
CA SER A 146 5.20 -18.79 -6.58
C SER A 146 4.13 -18.66 -7.67
N SER A 147 3.31 -17.61 -7.65
CA SER A 147 2.22 -17.39 -8.58
C SER A 147 2.69 -16.78 -9.90
N ASN A 148 1.86 -16.89 -10.94
CA ASN A 148 2.10 -16.12 -12.17
C ASN A 148 1.89 -14.62 -11.90
N PRO A 149 2.80 -13.73 -12.31
CA PRO A 149 2.68 -12.27 -12.09
C PRO A 149 1.38 -11.64 -12.61
N SER A 150 0.75 -12.25 -13.62
CA SER A 150 -0.53 -11.80 -14.19
C SER A 150 -1.77 -12.29 -13.45
N THR A 151 -1.63 -13.23 -12.51
CA THR A 151 -2.76 -13.76 -11.73
C THR A 151 -3.30 -12.66 -10.81
N PRO A 152 -4.61 -12.36 -10.83
CA PRO A 152 -5.18 -11.39 -9.89
C PRO A 152 -4.94 -11.81 -8.44
N LEU A 153 -4.57 -10.86 -7.57
CA LEU A 153 -4.26 -11.15 -6.17
C LEU A 153 -5.40 -11.87 -5.42
N ARG A 154 -6.65 -11.52 -5.73
CA ARG A 154 -7.86 -12.16 -5.17
C ARG A 154 -8.01 -13.65 -5.47
N ASP A 155 -7.31 -14.15 -6.50
CA ASP A 155 -7.33 -15.55 -6.90
C ASP A 155 -6.20 -16.35 -6.21
N ILE A 156 -5.29 -15.65 -5.52
CA ILE A 156 -4.13 -16.22 -4.81
C ILE A 156 -4.38 -16.24 -3.30
N ILE A 157 -4.95 -15.16 -2.75
CA ILE A 157 -5.14 -14.97 -1.30
C ILE A 157 -6.58 -14.60 -0.98
N ASN A 158 -7.02 -14.95 0.23
CA ASN A 158 -8.33 -14.59 0.76
C ASN A 158 -8.19 -13.88 2.12
N PRO A 159 -8.01 -12.55 2.14
CA PRO A 159 -7.79 -11.81 3.38
C PRO A 159 -8.98 -11.87 4.33
N VAL A 160 -8.71 -12.02 5.63
CA VAL A 160 -9.71 -11.82 6.68
C VAL A 160 -10.11 -10.35 6.70
N LYS A 161 -11.41 -10.07 6.63
CA LYS A 161 -11.95 -8.72 6.67
C LYS A 161 -12.06 -8.22 8.10
N ILE A 162 -11.47 -7.06 8.40
CA ILE A 162 -11.52 -6.42 9.71
C ILE A 162 -12.30 -5.12 9.58
N GLU A 163 -13.44 -5.02 10.24
CA GLU A 163 -14.27 -3.80 10.18
C GLU A 163 -13.54 -2.62 10.81
N VAL A 164 -13.56 -1.49 10.09
CA VAL A 164 -12.94 -0.22 10.48
C VAL A 164 -13.89 0.95 10.24
N ASP A 165 -13.63 2.06 10.93
CA ASP A 165 -14.50 3.24 10.86
C ASP A 165 -14.09 4.24 9.76
N ASP A 166 -13.04 3.95 8.97
CA ASP A 166 -12.51 4.83 7.93
C ASP A 166 -13.59 5.19 6.90
N GLU A 167 -14.05 6.43 6.92
CA GLU A 167 -15.10 6.91 6.04
C GLU A 167 -14.70 6.80 4.56
N PHE A 168 -13.43 7.06 4.26
CA PHE A 168 -12.88 7.10 2.90
C PHE A 168 -12.10 5.85 2.51
N LEU A 169 -12.27 4.73 3.22
CA LEU A 169 -11.55 3.46 2.97
C LEU A 169 -11.56 3.04 1.49
N HIS A 170 -12.65 3.31 0.80
CA HIS A 170 -12.83 2.90 -0.60
C HIS A 170 -12.49 4.00 -1.60
N LEU A 171 -11.93 5.14 -1.16
CA LEU A 171 -11.45 6.19 -2.06
C LEU A 171 -10.39 5.59 -3.00
N ASN A 172 -10.54 5.84 -4.28
CA ASN A 172 -9.62 5.42 -5.32
C ASN A 172 -9.32 6.61 -6.22
N ILE A 173 -8.04 6.92 -6.37
CA ILE A 173 -7.59 8.05 -7.17
C ILE A 173 -7.35 7.59 -8.60
N ASP A 174 -8.36 7.70 -9.45
CA ASP A 174 -8.28 7.31 -10.86
C ASP A 174 -8.48 8.50 -11.81
N PHE A 175 -9.26 9.50 -11.41
CA PHE A 175 -9.65 10.66 -12.22
C PHE A 175 -9.35 11.98 -11.51
N PRO A 176 -9.25 13.13 -12.22
CA PRO A 176 -9.03 14.43 -11.60
C PRO A 176 -10.02 14.79 -10.49
N ASN A 177 -11.30 14.43 -10.63
CA ASN A 177 -12.32 14.68 -9.60
C ASN A 177 -12.04 13.92 -8.29
N ASP A 178 -11.35 12.79 -8.35
CA ASP A 178 -10.95 12.04 -7.15
C ASP A 178 -9.87 12.80 -6.36
N LEU A 179 -8.98 13.53 -7.06
CA LEU A 179 -7.97 14.39 -6.44
C LEU A 179 -8.61 15.58 -5.72
N GLU A 180 -9.60 16.22 -6.33
CA GLU A 180 -10.32 17.33 -5.68
C GLU A 180 -11.01 16.84 -4.41
N LYS A 181 -11.61 15.65 -4.46
CA LYS A 181 -12.20 15.00 -3.29
C LYS A 181 -11.16 14.73 -2.22
N LEU A 182 -10.01 14.14 -2.59
CA LEU A 182 -8.92 13.87 -1.66
C LEU A 182 -8.41 15.16 -0.99
N ARG A 183 -8.18 16.24 -1.77
CA ARG A 183 -7.74 17.54 -1.25
C ARG A 183 -8.70 18.11 -0.20
N LYS A 184 -10.00 18.01 -0.41
CA LYS A 184 -11.02 18.45 0.58
C LYS A 184 -10.94 17.62 1.85
N ILE A 185 -10.89 16.31 1.72
CA ILE A 185 -10.82 15.37 2.86
C ILE A 185 -9.56 15.61 3.69
N THR A 186 -8.40 15.87 3.05
CA THR A 186 -7.13 16.08 3.75
C THR A 186 -7.12 17.35 4.59
N ILE A 187 -7.88 18.37 4.20
CA ILE A 187 -8.09 19.59 5.02
C ILE A 187 -8.96 19.30 6.25
N GLU A 188 -10.00 18.49 6.08
CA GLU A 188 -11.02 18.27 7.12
C GLU A 188 -10.63 17.21 8.15
N HIS A 189 -9.79 16.24 7.79
CA HIS A 189 -9.57 15.00 8.56
C HIS A 189 -8.10 14.65 8.86
N ASP A 190 -7.14 15.53 8.55
CA ASP A 190 -5.70 15.29 8.79
C ASP A 190 -5.23 13.88 8.34
N LEU A 191 -5.59 13.53 7.09
CA LEU A 191 -5.26 12.24 6.48
C LEU A 191 -3.77 12.10 6.17
#